data_f88a1b2de209a1dd8e4bfdbb7f06c49c
#
_entry.id   f88a1b2de209a1dd8e4bfdbb7f06c49c
#
_cell.length_a   1.000
_cell.length_b   1.000
_cell.length_c   1.000
_cell.angle_alpha   90.00
_cell.angle_beta   90.00
_cell.angle_gamma   90.00
#
_symmetry.space_group_name_H-M   'P 1'
#
loop_
_entity.id
_entity.type
_entity.pdbx_description
1 polymer ?
#
loop_
_entity_poly.entity_id
_entity_poly.type
_entity_poly.pdbx_seq_one_letter_code
_entity_poly.pdbx_strand_id
1 'polypeptide(L)'
;MKICEQLHMTKGITAVIGSGGKTTLLRILAEELSGTVILTTSTHILPFAGIPLLVTDDIEQVRRALALHRVICMGTPAAEGKLTAPALPFSVLADAADYVIVEADGSKRLPFKVPAAWEPVILKEARAVVAVAGLAALRIHAKPCASWAHPGLESQSNKPYTDRNCSVHAPVHT
;
A
#
# COMPACT_ATOMS: atom_id res chain seq x y z
N MET A 1 3.13 -23.08 -1.38
CA MET A 1 1.88 -22.28 -1.55
C MET A 1 2.29 -20.83 -1.74
N LYS A 2 1.85 -20.19 -2.81
CA LYS A 2 2.19 -18.80 -3.14
C LYS A 2 1.35 -17.82 -2.32
N ILE A 3 1.90 -16.65 -2.00
CA ILE A 3 1.18 -15.58 -1.27
C ILE A 3 0.01 -15.05 -2.12
N CYS A 4 0.21 -14.91 -3.44
CA CYS A 4 -0.86 -14.47 -4.33
C CYS A 4 -2.08 -15.41 -4.33
N GLU A 5 -1.87 -16.73 -4.14
CA GLU A 5 -2.94 -17.72 -3.99
C GLU A 5 -3.67 -17.57 -2.66
N GLN A 6 -2.92 -17.40 -1.56
CA GLN A 6 -3.49 -17.18 -0.22
C GLN A 6 -4.32 -15.91 -0.12
N LEU A 7 -3.89 -14.86 -0.81
CA LEU A 7 -4.59 -13.59 -0.87
C LEU A 7 -5.73 -13.57 -1.91
N HIS A 8 -5.96 -14.70 -2.62
CA HIS A 8 -6.95 -14.80 -3.68
C HIS A 8 -6.86 -13.65 -4.70
N MET A 9 -5.62 -13.35 -5.13
CA MET A 9 -5.37 -12.22 -6.04
C MET A 9 -6.12 -12.38 -7.35
N THR A 10 -6.89 -11.37 -7.72
CA THR A 10 -7.63 -11.29 -8.99
C THR A 10 -7.07 -10.20 -9.88
N LYS A 11 -7.26 -10.33 -11.21
CA LYS A 11 -6.85 -9.30 -12.17
C LYS A 11 -7.53 -7.96 -11.88
N GLY A 12 -6.84 -6.87 -12.18
CA GLY A 12 -7.27 -5.49 -11.94
C GLY A 12 -6.48 -4.80 -10.83
N ILE A 13 -7.07 -3.81 -10.19
CA ILE A 13 -6.40 -2.96 -9.19
C ILE A 13 -6.52 -3.59 -7.81
N THR A 14 -5.37 -3.76 -7.14
CA THR A 14 -5.30 -4.13 -5.71
C THR A 14 -4.57 -3.03 -4.94
N ALA A 15 -5.23 -2.47 -3.93
CA ALA A 15 -4.63 -1.51 -3.01
C ALA A 15 -3.94 -2.25 -1.85
N VAL A 16 -2.71 -1.85 -1.53
CA VAL A 16 -1.94 -2.39 -0.39
C VAL A 16 -1.75 -1.27 0.63
N ILE A 17 -2.26 -1.50 1.84
CA ILE A 17 -2.26 -0.54 2.95
C ILE A 17 -1.56 -1.12 4.17
N GLY A 18 -1.37 -0.31 5.21
CA GLY A 18 -0.85 -0.75 6.51
C GLY A 18 0.64 -0.46 6.70
N SER A 19 1.25 -1.10 7.67
CA SER A 19 2.60 -0.77 8.14
C SER A 19 3.49 -2.00 8.22
N GLY A 20 4.74 -1.84 7.76
CA GLY A 20 5.76 -2.88 7.87
C GLY A 20 5.60 -4.02 6.86
N GLY A 21 6.35 -3.95 5.75
CA GLY A 21 6.42 -5.04 4.76
C GLY A 21 5.64 -4.82 3.46
N LYS A 22 4.94 -3.70 3.24
CA LYS A 22 4.21 -3.43 1.98
C LYS A 22 5.10 -3.57 0.75
N THR A 23 6.21 -2.85 0.69
CA THR A 23 7.15 -2.89 -0.44
C THR A 23 7.67 -4.31 -0.72
N THR A 24 7.90 -5.10 0.34
CA THR A 24 8.29 -6.52 0.23
C THR A 24 7.14 -7.33 -0.36
N LEU A 25 5.92 -7.12 0.12
CA LEU A 25 4.73 -7.80 -0.41
C LEU A 25 4.52 -7.48 -1.90
N LEU A 26 4.65 -6.20 -2.30
CA LEU A 26 4.53 -5.80 -3.70
C LEU A 26 5.54 -6.55 -4.59
N ARG A 27 6.79 -6.71 -4.13
CA ARG A 27 7.81 -7.50 -4.84
C ARG A 27 7.41 -8.96 -4.97
N ILE A 28 7.02 -9.60 -3.87
CA ILE A 28 6.63 -11.01 -3.87
C ILE A 28 5.45 -11.22 -4.82
N LEU A 29 4.43 -10.38 -4.76
CA LEU A 29 3.28 -10.46 -5.67
C LEU A 29 3.70 -10.29 -7.12
N ALA A 30 4.60 -9.34 -7.42
CA ALA A 30 5.12 -9.13 -8.77
C ALA A 30 5.88 -10.36 -9.29
N GLU A 31 6.57 -11.09 -8.44
CA GLU A 31 7.30 -12.33 -8.79
C GLU A 31 6.34 -13.51 -8.98
N GLU A 32 5.33 -13.65 -8.13
CA GLU A 32 4.43 -14.81 -8.08
C GLU A 32 3.29 -14.78 -9.10
N LEU A 33 2.78 -13.59 -9.43
CA LEU A 33 1.68 -13.42 -10.38
C LEU A 33 2.12 -13.77 -11.80
N SER A 34 1.30 -14.49 -12.53
CA SER A 34 1.64 -15.03 -13.85
C SER A 34 1.32 -14.11 -15.03
N GLY A 35 0.71 -12.95 -14.80
CA GLY A 35 0.38 -11.97 -15.83
C GLY A 35 1.32 -10.76 -15.84
N THR A 36 0.94 -9.75 -16.62
CA THR A 36 1.60 -8.43 -16.62
C THR A 36 1.24 -7.67 -15.34
N VAL A 37 2.25 -7.02 -14.72
CA VAL A 37 2.09 -6.35 -13.43
C VAL A 37 2.63 -4.92 -13.50
N ILE A 38 1.83 -3.95 -13.06
CA ILE A 38 2.27 -2.58 -12.78
C ILE A 38 2.33 -2.40 -11.27
N LEU A 39 3.51 -2.05 -10.75
CA LEU A 39 3.71 -1.59 -9.37
C LEU A 39 3.66 -0.07 -9.34
N THR A 40 2.84 0.49 -8.48
CA THR A 40 2.65 1.95 -8.40
C THR A 40 2.20 2.39 -7.01
N THR A 41 1.85 3.67 -6.86
CA THR A 41 1.38 4.25 -5.60
C THR A 41 0.30 5.30 -5.84
N SER A 42 -0.59 5.46 -4.88
CA SER A 42 -1.49 6.62 -4.78
C SER A 42 -0.96 7.71 -3.82
N THR A 43 0.16 7.41 -3.14
CA THR A 43 0.84 8.32 -2.20
C THR A 43 2.29 8.55 -2.62
N HIS A 44 3.24 7.91 -1.96
CA HIS A 44 4.67 8.01 -2.29
C HIS A 44 5.36 6.66 -2.10
N ILE A 45 6.18 6.25 -3.08
CA ILE A 45 6.98 5.03 -3.03
C ILE A 45 8.39 5.29 -3.57
N LEU A 46 9.37 4.52 -3.11
CA LEU A 46 10.66 4.46 -3.78
C LEU A 46 10.60 3.51 -4.98
N PRO A 47 11.28 3.80 -6.08
CA PRO A 47 11.42 2.86 -7.20
C PRO A 47 11.93 1.51 -6.73
N PHE A 48 11.48 0.44 -7.36
CA PHE A 48 11.92 -0.91 -7.03
C PHE A 48 13.22 -1.23 -7.76
N ALA A 49 14.31 -1.50 -7.03
CA ALA A 49 15.56 -1.91 -7.64
C ALA A 49 15.38 -3.19 -8.49
N GLY A 50 15.90 -3.19 -9.71
CA GLY A 50 15.79 -4.32 -10.64
C GLY A 50 14.45 -4.43 -11.39
N ILE A 51 13.50 -3.53 -11.15
CA ILE A 51 12.26 -3.43 -11.93
C ILE A 51 12.32 -2.16 -12.78
N PRO A 52 12.07 -2.25 -14.11
CA PRO A 52 12.09 -1.08 -14.98
C PRO A 52 11.12 0.00 -14.50
N LEU A 53 11.62 1.23 -14.37
CA LEU A 53 10.82 2.41 -14.05
C LEU A 53 10.37 3.06 -15.34
N LEU A 54 9.08 3.27 -15.47
CA LEU A 54 8.47 4.00 -16.59
C LEU A 54 7.78 5.28 -16.06
N VAL A 55 8.18 6.41 -16.60
CA VAL A 55 7.59 7.72 -16.34
C VAL A 55 7.01 8.23 -17.65
N THR A 56 5.69 8.16 -17.80
CA THR A 56 5.00 8.56 -19.04
C THR A 56 3.52 8.84 -18.78
N ASP A 57 2.93 9.63 -19.64
CA ASP A 57 1.48 9.88 -19.77
C ASP A 57 0.91 9.23 -21.06
N ASP A 58 1.74 8.48 -21.80
CA ASP A 58 1.37 7.79 -23.04
C ASP A 58 1.12 6.30 -22.79
N ILE A 59 -0.11 5.86 -22.95
CA ILE A 59 -0.52 4.46 -22.75
C ILE A 59 0.16 3.48 -23.71
N GLU A 60 0.53 3.93 -24.92
CA GLU A 60 1.21 3.06 -25.88
C GLU A 60 2.66 2.77 -25.44
N GLN A 61 3.29 3.68 -24.72
CA GLN A 61 4.58 3.40 -24.08
C GLN A 61 4.43 2.36 -22.97
N VAL A 62 3.35 2.43 -22.19
CA VAL A 62 3.05 1.43 -21.14
C VAL A 62 2.88 0.04 -21.77
N ARG A 63 2.07 -0.08 -22.84
CA ARG A 63 1.86 -1.35 -23.55
C ARG A 63 3.15 -1.92 -24.12
N ARG A 64 3.97 -1.07 -24.73
CA ARG A 64 5.32 -1.48 -25.24
C ARG A 64 6.24 -1.94 -24.13
N ALA A 65 6.25 -1.23 -23.00
CA ALA A 65 7.07 -1.63 -21.85
C ALA A 65 6.61 -2.98 -21.27
N LEU A 66 5.30 -3.22 -21.15
CA LEU A 66 4.74 -4.48 -20.68
C LEU A 66 4.95 -5.65 -21.64
N ALA A 67 5.07 -5.37 -22.94
CA ALA A 67 5.45 -6.40 -23.93
C ALA A 67 6.92 -6.85 -23.80
N LEU A 68 7.80 -5.96 -23.30
CA LEU A 68 9.23 -6.26 -23.08
C LEU A 68 9.51 -6.77 -21.65
N HIS A 69 8.76 -6.29 -20.68
CA HIS A 69 8.95 -6.55 -19.27
C HIS A 69 7.62 -6.94 -18.62
N ARG A 70 7.51 -8.15 -18.13
CA ARG A 70 6.30 -8.63 -17.44
C ARG A 70 5.90 -7.74 -16.24
N VAL A 71 6.87 -7.13 -15.57
CA VAL A 71 6.69 -6.26 -14.41
C VAL A 71 7.35 -4.91 -14.68
N ILE A 72 6.63 -3.83 -14.48
CA ILE A 72 7.14 -2.46 -14.50
C ILE A 72 6.73 -1.69 -13.25
N CYS A 73 7.52 -0.69 -12.88
CA CYS A 73 7.17 0.28 -11.86
C CYS A 73 6.74 1.58 -12.56
N MET A 74 5.65 2.18 -12.13
CA MET A 74 5.17 3.45 -12.68
C MET A 74 4.91 4.48 -11.58
N GLY A 75 5.17 5.74 -11.91
CA GLY A 75 4.87 6.88 -11.05
C GLY A 75 5.47 8.15 -11.61
N THR A 76 5.08 9.29 -11.04
CA THR A 76 5.64 10.60 -11.35
C THR A 76 6.79 10.89 -10.39
N PRO A 77 7.98 11.31 -10.85
CA PRO A 77 9.10 11.65 -9.98
C PRO A 77 8.72 12.74 -8.97
N ALA A 78 9.13 12.55 -7.73
CA ALA A 78 8.92 13.46 -6.61
C ALA A 78 10.24 13.71 -5.86
N ALA A 79 10.20 14.52 -4.81
CA ALA A 79 11.36 14.80 -3.98
C ALA A 79 11.98 13.53 -3.36
N GLU A 80 13.24 13.59 -3.02
CA GLU A 80 14.00 12.50 -2.36
C GLU A 80 14.06 11.19 -3.17
N GLY A 81 14.00 11.26 -4.51
CA GLY A 81 14.02 10.08 -5.38
C GLY A 81 12.79 9.19 -5.26
N LYS A 82 11.72 9.69 -4.68
CA LYS A 82 10.43 9.00 -4.59
C LYS A 82 9.61 9.19 -5.85
N LEU A 83 8.58 8.37 -5.96
CA LEU A 83 7.52 8.49 -6.96
C LEU A 83 6.22 8.83 -6.23
N THR A 84 5.38 9.63 -6.85
CA THR A 84 3.96 9.81 -6.51
C THR A 84 3.10 9.12 -7.57
N ALA A 85 1.78 9.30 -7.49
CA ALA A 85 0.84 8.68 -8.42
C ALA A 85 1.25 8.88 -9.89
N PRO A 86 0.98 7.92 -10.76
CA PRO A 86 1.26 8.04 -12.20
C PRO A 86 0.42 9.15 -12.82
N ALA A 87 0.88 9.71 -13.94
CA ALA A 87 0.13 10.72 -14.69
C ALA A 87 -1.13 10.14 -15.36
N LEU A 88 -1.08 8.86 -15.76
CA LEU A 88 -2.23 8.15 -16.33
C LEU A 88 -3.22 7.75 -15.24
N PRO A 89 -4.54 7.79 -15.51
CA PRO A 89 -5.56 7.27 -14.61
C PRO A 89 -5.37 5.78 -14.33
N PHE A 90 -5.65 5.36 -13.09
CA PHE A 90 -5.49 3.95 -12.69
C PHE A 90 -6.39 3.00 -13.46
N SER A 91 -7.58 3.43 -13.89
CA SER A 91 -8.47 2.66 -14.77
C SER A 91 -7.80 2.34 -16.11
N VAL A 92 -7.12 3.30 -16.71
CA VAL A 92 -6.39 3.12 -17.98
C VAL A 92 -5.23 2.13 -17.81
N LEU A 93 -4.53 2.18 -16.66
CA LEU A 93 -3.48 1.21 -16.34
C LEU A 93 -4.04 -0.20 -16.13
N ALA A 94 -5.24 -0.32 -15.54
CA ALA A 94 -5.91 -1.61 -15.35
C ALA A 94 -6.41 -2.24 -16.65
N ASP A 95 -6.65 -1.43 -17.68
CA ASP A 95 -6.97 -1.93 -19.03
C ASP A 95 -5.71 -2.37 -19.81
N ALA A 96 -4.53 -1.91 -19.39
CA ALA A 96 -3.25 -2.22 -20.06
C ALA A 96 -2.50 -3.40 -19.42
N ALA A 97 -2.76 -3.72 -18.15
CA ALA A 97 -2.07 -4.78 -17.42
C ALA A 97 -3.05 -5.73 -16.73
N ASP A 98 -2.63 -6.99 -16.53
CA ASP A 98 -3.44 -7.95 -15.77
C ASP A 98 -3.60 -7.53 -14.30
N TYR A 99 -2.55 -6.99 -13.70
CA TYR A 99 -2.53 -6.58 -12.30
C TYR A 99 -1.92 -5.18 -12.14
N VAL A 100 -2.61 -4.31 -11.41
CA VAL A 100 -2.09 -3.01 -10.95
C VAL A 100 -2.05 -3.04 -9.43
N ILE A 101 -0.86 -3.11 -8.85
CA ILE A 101 -0.68 -3.18 -7.40
C ILE A 101 -0.25 -1.81 -6.90
N VAL A 102 -1.08 -1.21 -6.05
CA VAL A 102 -0.98 0.18 -5.62
C VAL A 102 -0.64 0.26 -4.14
N GLU A 103 0.52 0.82 -3.78
CA GLU A 103 0.77 1.21 -2.38
C GLU A 103 -0.08 2.44 -2.06
N ALA A 104 -1.09 2.28 -1.18
CA ALA A 104 -2.14 3.28 -0.96
C ALA A 104 -2.01 4.02 0.38
N ASP A 105 -0.92 3.84 1.11
CA ASP A 105 -0.61 4.63 2.30
C ASP A 105 0.90 4.81 2.53
N GLY A 106 1.27 5.90 3.23
CA GLY A 106 2.64 6.14 3.66
C GLY A 106 2.88 5.64 5.08
N SER A 107 3.59 4.52 5.27
CA SER A 107 3.85 3.96 6.62
C SER A 107 4.96 4.68 7.39
N LYS A 108 5.73 5.57 6.78
CA LYS A 108 6.92 6.23 7.37
C LYS A 108 7.87 5.23 8.08
N ARG A 109 7.93 3.97 7.60
CA ARG A 109 8.69 2.85 8.18
C ARG A 109 8.29 2.48 9.61
N LEU A 110 7.12 2.89 10.08
CA LEU A 110 6.62 2.49 11.39
C LEU A 110 6.09 1.04 11.31
N PRO A 111 6.29 0.21 12.35
CA PRO A 111 5.79 -1.16 12.38
C PRO A 111 4.27 -1.25 12.51
N PHE A 112 3.66 -0.21 13.06
CA PHE A 112 2.22 -0.01 13.14
C PHE A 112 1.92 1.50 13.11
N LYS A 113 0.88 1.89 12.38
CA LYS A 113 0.45 3.28 12.24
C LYS A 113 -1.06 3.35 12.26
N VAL A 114 -1.62 4.25 13.05
CA VAL A 114 -3.01 4.66 12.87
C VAL A 114 -3.06 5.55 11.63
N PRO A 115 -3.90 5.25 10.65
CA PRO A 115 -4.06 6.07 9.47
C PRO A 115 -4.44 7.52 9.85
N ALA A 116 -3.88 8.50 9.15
CA ALA A 116 -4.34 9.88 9.24
C ALA A 116 -5.74 10.00 8.61
N ALA A 117 -6.46 11.09 8.91
CA ALA A 117 -7.82 11.30 8.40
C ALA A 117 -7.90 11.30 6.85
N TRP A 118 -6.78 11.52 6.16
CA TRP A 118 -6.65 11.52 4.69
C TRP A 118 -5.94 10.27 4.16
N GLU A 119 -5.66 9.26 4.99
CA GLU A 119 -5.07 7.98 4.61
C GLU A 119 -5.95 6.83 5.13
N PRO A 120 -5.98 5.69 4.45
CA PRO A 120 -5.33 5.38 3.18
C PRO A 120 -6.04 6.01 1.97
N VAL A 121 -5.29 6.30 0.90
CA VAL A 121 -5.84 6.77 -0.38
C VAL A 121 -6.19 5.56 -1.25
N ILE A 122 -7.28 4.89 -0.88
CA ILE A 122 -7.78 3.73 -1.61
C ILE A 122 -8.57 4.20 -2.83
N LEU A 123 -8.22 3.65 -3.99
CA LEU A 123 -8.88 3.95 -5.25
C LEU A 123 -10.28 3.33 -5.27
N LYS A 124 -11.27 4.06 -5.81
CA LYS A 124 -12.65 3.56 -5.96
C LYS A 124 -12.71 2.34 -6.88
N GLU A 125 -11.79 2.24 -7.84
CA GLU A 125 -11.67 1.15 -8.80
C GLU A 125 -10.93 -0.08 -8.24
N ALA A 126 -10.41 -0.01 -7.00
CA ALA A 126 -9.73 -1.14 -6.39
C ALA A 126 -10.71 -2.30 -6.17
N ARG A 127 -10.39 -3.46 -6.74
CA ARG A 127 -11.16 -4.70 -6.58
C ARG A 127 -10.86 -5.42 -5.28
N ALA A 128 -9.67 -5.18 -4.72
CA ALA A 128 -9.23 -5.76 -3.46
C ALA A 128 -8.38 -4.77 -2.67
N VAL A 129 -8.42 -4.91 -1.34
CA VAL A 129 -7.55 -4.19 -0.42
C VAL A 129 -6.83 -5.20 0.45
N VAL A 130 -5.50 -5.14 0.45
CA VAL A 130 -4.64 -5.98 1.29
C VAL A 130 -4.05 -5.14 2.40
N ALA A 131 -4.38 -5.45 3.65
CA ALA A 131 -3.80 -4.79 4.82
C ALA A 131 -2.59 -5.56 5.34
N VAL A 132 -1.46 -4.87 5.50
CA VAL A 132 -0.20 -5.43 5.98
C VAL A 132 0.09 -4.91 7.39
N ALA A 133 0.32 -5.82 8.34
CA ALA A 133 0.80 -5.50 9.67
C ALA A 133 2.14 -6.19 9.92
N GLY A 134 3.17 -5.42 10.29
CA GLY A 134 4.47 -5.97 10.63
C GLY A 134 4.45 -6.72 11.96
N LEU A 135 5.03 -7.92 12.04
CA LEU A 135 5.11 -8.70 13.29
C LEU A 135 5.81 -7.94 14.43
N ALA A 136 6.69 -6.99 14.11
CA ALA A 136 7.29 -6.11 15.12
C ALA A 136 6.24 -5.29 15.87
N ALA A 137 5.06 -5.07 15.31
CA ALA A 137 3.95 -4.40 15.99
C ALA A 137 3.45 -5.19 17.22
N LEU A 138 3.54 -6.51 17.19
CA LEU A 138 3.15 -7.38 18.31
C LEU A 138 4.08 -7.24 19.54
N ARG A 139 5.28 -6.72 19.34
CA ARG A 139 6.28 -6.48 20.42
C ARG A 139 6.23 -5.07 20.98
N ILE A 140 5.41 -4.19 20.45
CA ILE A 140 5.24 -2.85 20.99
C ILE A 140 4.33 -2.96 22.22
N HIS A 141 4.91 -3.33 23.35
CA HIS A 141 4.35 -2.98 24.67
C HIS A 141 4.27 -1.46 24.69
N ALA A 142 3.07 -0.95 24.74
CA ALA A 142 2.71 0.44 24.64
C ALA A 142 3.60 1.38 25.46
N LYS A 143 4.65 1.91 24.84
CA LYS A 143 5.07 3.28 25.16
C LYS A 143 4.16 4.17 24.32
N PRO A 144 3.39 5.08 24.91
CA PRO A 144 2.62 6.03 24.14
C PRO A 144 3.58 6.80 23.24
N CYS A 145 3.49 6.58 21.95
CA CYS A 145 4.24 7.35 20.99
C CYS A 145 3.63 8.76 21.03
N ALA A 146 4.41 9.78 21.37
CA ALA A 146 3.98 11.17 21.47
C ALA A 146 3.36 11.72 20.14
N SER A 147 3.45 10.97 19.05
CA SER A 147 2.82 11.28 17.76
C SER A 147 1.34 10.84 17.63
N TRP A 148 0.76 10.27 18.69
CA TRP A 148 -0.64 9.82 18.73
C TRP A 148 -1.57 10.84 19.37
N ALA A 149 -1.07 12.03 19.68
CA ALA A 149 -1.91 13.11 20.18
C ALA A 149 -2.88 13.56 19.08
N HIS A 150 -4.09 13.01 19.08
CA HIS A 150 -5.22 13.65 18.43
C HIS A 150 -5.41 15.01 19.12
N PRO A 151 -5.49 16.13 18.39
CA PRO A 151 -5.91 17.40 18.99
C PRO A 151 -7.35 17.22 19.47
N GLY A 152 -7.55 17.00 20.77
CA GLY A 152 -8.89 16.83 21.37
C GLY A 152 -9.02 15.70 22.38
N LEU A 153 -8.01 14.84 22.58
CA LEU A 153 -7.97 13.88 23.68
C LEU A 153 -6.94 14.34 24.69
N GLU A 154 -7.39 15.12 25.68
CA GLU A 154 -6.60 15.40 26.88
C GLU A 154 -6.25 14.08 27.59
N SER A 155 -4.97 13.92 27.89
CA SER A 155 -4.42 12.79 28.63
C SER A 155 -5.01 12.75 30.03
N GLN A 156 -6.07 11.99 30.24
CA GLN A 156 -6.45 11.58 31.58
C GLN A 156 -5.77 10.27 31.91
N SER A 157 -4.93 10.35 32.94
CA SER A 157 -4.37 9.27 33.75
C SER A 157 -3.13 8.54 33.25
N ASN A 158 -2.04 8.81 33.97
CA ASN A 158 -0.87 7.97 34.23
C ASN A 158 -1.26 6.64 34.95
N LYS A 159 -2.07 5.77 34.31
CA LYS A 159 -2.28 4.43 34.84
C LYS A 159 -1.76 3.40 33.85
N PRO A 160 -1.00 2.40 34.31
CA PRO A 160 -0.54 1.33 33.43
C PRO A 160 -1.74 0.55 32.89
N TYR A 161 -1.76 0.35 31.58
CA TYR A 161 -2.78 -0.39 30.86
C TYR A 161 -2.75 -1.85 31.29
N THR A 162 -3.82 -2.32 31.93
CA THR A 162 -4.02 -3.74 32.21
C THR A 162 -4.99 -4.32 31.19
N ASP A 163 -4.71 -5.53 30.71
CA ASP A 163 -5.23 -6.29 29.58
C ASP A 163 -6.75 -6.55 29.53
N ARG A 164 -7.60 -5.80 30.21
CA ARG A 164 -8.99 -6.18 30.41
C ARG A 164 -10.08 -5.37 29.68
N ASN A 165 -9.72 -4.35 28.88
CA ASN A 165 -10.72 -3.49 28.25
C ASN A 165 -10.45 -3.14 26.78
N CYS A 166 -10.07 -4.12 25.95
CA CYS A 166 -10.06 -3.94 24.51
C CYS A 166 -11.32 -4.59 23.89
N SER A 167 -12.47 -3.91 24.03
CA SER A 167 -13.65 -4.22 23.24
C SER A 167 -13.64 -3.32 22.00
N VAL A 168 -13.22 -3.90 20.85
CA VAL A 168 -13.34 -3.25 19.55
C VAL A 168 -14.80 -3.35 19.12
N HIS A 169 -15.55 -2.27 19.27
CA HIS A 169 -16.87 -2.15 18.65
C HIS A 169 -16.69 -1.61 17.24
N ALA A 170 -16.89 -2.47 16.25
CA ALA A 170 -17.07 -2.06 14.87
C ALA A 170 -18.53 -1.60 14.69
N PRO A 171 -18.80 -0.42 14.12
CA PRO A 171 -20.15 -0.04 13.75
C PRO A 171 -20.60 -0.88 12.55
N VAL A 172 -21.67 -1.66 12.75
CA VAL A 172 -22.41 -2.31 11.66
C VAL A 172 -23.32 -1.24 11.07
N HIS A 173 -23.05 -0.81 9.84
CA HIS A 173 -24.02 -0.03 9.08
C HIS A 173 -24.96 -0.99 8.36
N THR A 174 -26.23 -0.94 8.75
CA THR A 174 -27.37 -1.46 8.02
C THR A 174 -27.71 -0.57 6.83
#